data_5e90ec64be2883f7a9ef97a34a39e243
#
_entry.id   5e90ec64be2883f7a9ef97a34a39e243
#
_cell.length_a   1.000
_cell.length_b   1.000
_cell.length_c   1.000
_cell.angle_alpha   90.00
_cell.angle_beta   90.00
_cell.angle_gamma   90.00
#
_symmetry.space_group_name_H-M   'P 1'
#
loop_
_entity.id
_entity.type
_entity.pdbx_description
1 polymer ?
#
loop_
_entity_poly.entity_id
_entity_poly.type
_entity_poly.pdbx_seq_one_letter_code
_entity_poly.pdbx_strand_id
1 'polypeptide(L)'
;MFQTEFFSYVQLGFTHISDLNAFDHILFVTALCALSDVHEWRHLLWLITAFTLGHSVTLALSTLNIISFPSPIVEFLIPVTIFATACVNIIALHRRKDALDFLGAMRSNEAQDANTKNTKTTFPGQERAKYLMAVCFGFIHGMGFSTFLKSLLGKEASITLPLFAFNIGLEFGQILIVGCLLLLTFLATQVLHLARRDWSLIVSGAALGIALTLMLKNFPW
;
A
#
# COMPACT_ATOMS: atom_id res chain seq x y z
N MET A 1 7.42 -24.13 24.50
CA MET A 1 8.41 -23.12 24.23
C MET A 1 8.34 -22.69 22.75
N PHE A 2 8.60 -23.55 21.79
CA PHE A 2 8.58 -23.24 20.35
C PHE A 2 7.26 -22.64 19.82
N GLN A 3 6.09 -23.16 20.23
CA GLN A 3 4.79 -22.62 19.81
C GLN A 3 4.52 -21.21 20.36
N THR A 4 4.92 -20.94 21.60
CA THR A 4 4.76 -19.62 22.22
C THR A 4 5.58 -18.54 21.51
N GLU A 5 6.81 -18.84 21.12
CA GLU A 5 7.68 -17.93 20.35
C GLU A 5 7.10 -17.62 18.97
N PHE A 6 6.68 -18.65 18.23
CA PHE A 6 6.08 -18.47 16.91
C PHE A 6 4.87 -17.52 16.95
N PHE A 7 3.92 -17.76 17.85
CA PHE A 7 2.74 -16.90 18.00
C PHE A 7 3.08 -15.48 18.45
N SER A 8 4.13 -15.30 19.27
CA SER A 8 4.60 -13.96 19.66
C SER A 8 5.10 -13.15 18.45
N TYR A 9 5.85 -13.78 17.53
CA TYR A 9 6.30 -13.11 16.31
C TYR A 9 5.16 -12.87 15.30
N VAL A 10 4.18 -13.78 15.21
CA VAL A 10 2.96 -13.52 14.41
C VAL A 10 2.22 -12.32 14.98
N GLN A 11 2.01 -12.27 16.29
CA GLN A 11 1.37 -11.13 16.95
C GLN A 11 2.16 -9.83 16.72
N LEU A 12 3.49 -9.90 16.81
CA LEU A 12 4.35 -8.74 16.55
C LEU A 12 4.18 -8.21 15.13
N GLY A 13 4.16 -9.09 14.12
CA GLY A 13 3.94 -8.69 12.72
C GLY A 13 2.56 -8.07 12.52
N PHE A 14 1.52 -8.67 13.10
CA PHE A 14 0.16 -8.16 13.03
C PHE A 14 0.04 -6.77 13.69
N THR A 15 0.58 -6.60 14.90
CA THR A 15 0.52 -5.32 15.60
C THR A 15 1.36 -4.26 14.91
N HIS A 16 2.52 -4.62 14.34
CA HIS A 16 3.38 -3.70 13.61
C HIS A 16 2.66 -3.04 12.43
N ILE A 17 1.97 -3.83 11.59
CA ILE A 17 1.30 -3.29 10.40
C ILE A 17 0.00 -2.54 10.74
N SER A 18 -0.63 -2.87 11.85
CA SER A 18 -1.90 -2.29 12.31
C SER A 18 -1.74 -1.23 13.40
N ASP A 19 -0.52 -0.81 13.72
CA ASP A 19 -0.26 0.19 14.74
C ASP A 19 -0.77 1.58 14.31
N LEU A 20 -1.73 2.09 15.07
CA LEU A 20 -2.31 3.41 14.85
C LEU A 20 -1.36 4.56 15.24
N ASN A 21 -0.30 4.29 16.01
CA ASN A 21 0.71 5.28 16.35
C ASN A 21 1.80 5.39 15.27
N ALA A 22 2.02 4.30 14.52
CA ALA A 22 2.91 4.22 13.37
C ALA A 22 2.11 3.93 12.09
N PHE A 23 1.18 4.81 11.77
CA PHE A 23 0.13 4.62 10.75
C PHE A 23 0.61 4.74 9.29
N ASP A 24 1.89 4.87 9.05
CA ASP A 24 2.50 4.95 7.71
C ASP A 24 2.17 3.74 6.83
N HIS A 25 2.19 2.52 7.38
CA HIS A 25 1.75 1.31 6.68
C HIS A 25 0.26 1.35 6.33
N ILE A 26 -0.60 1.74 7.28
CA ILE A 26 -2.04 1.87 7.06
C ILE A 26 -2.30 2.91 5.97
N LEU A 27 -1.58 4.04 6.02
CA LEU A 27 -1.70 5.12 5.06
C LEU A 27 -1.23 4.68 3.66
N PHE A 28 -0.13 3.90 3.59
CA PHE A 28 0.36 3.35 2.34
C PHE A 28 -0.66 2.38 1.72
N VAL A 29 -1.17 1.41 2.49
CA VAL A 29 -2.19 0.46 2.03
C VAL A 29 -3.46 1.21 1.60
N THR A 30 -3.84 2.26 2.32
CA THR A 30 -4.97 3.13 1.97
C THR A 30 -4.77 3.81 0.63
N ALA A 31 -3.58 4.41 0.39
CA ALA A 31 -3.25 5.00 -0.90
C ALA A 31 -3.23 3.97 -2.03
N LEU A 32 -2.70 2.78 -1.76
CA LEU A 32 -2.65 1.67 -2.72
C LEU A 32 -4.05 1.19 -3.13
N CYS A 33 -4.98 1.13 -2.18
CA CYS A 33 -6.37 0.70 -2.40
C CYS A 33 -7.29 1.79 -2.97
N ALA A 34 -6.88 3.07 -2.94
CA ALA A 34 -7.75 4.20 -3.23
C ALA A 34 -8.44 4.18 -4.61
N LEU A 35 -7.81 3.56 -5.62
CA LEU A 35 -8.36 3.40 -6.98
C LEU A 35 -9.09 2.07 -7.20
N SER A 36 -8.96 1.13 -6.26
CA SER A 36 -9.45 -0.24 -6.46
C SER A 36 -10.93 -0.38 -6.16
N ASP A 37 -11.59 -1.33 -6.84
CA ASP A 37 -12.99 -1.67 -6.61
C ASP A 37 -13.14 -2.77 -5.58
N VAL A 38 -14.29 -2.82 -4.92
CA VAL A 38 -14.66 -3.93 -4.03
C VAL A 38 -14.54 -5.29 -4.75
N HIS A 39 -14.84 -5.32 -6.06
CA HIS A 39 -14.70 -6.52 -6.88
C HIS A 39 -13.26 -6.90 -7.24
N GLU A 40 -12.29 -6.01 -7.00
CA GLU A 40 -10.86 -6.20 -7.31
C GLU A 40 -10.06 -6.73 -6.12
N TRP A 41 -10.74 -7.28 -5.08
CA TRP A 41 -10.12 -7.75 -3.84
C TRP A 41 -8.95 -8.75 -4.06
N ARG A 42 -9.06 -9.63 -5.07
CA ARG A 42 -7.97 -10.57 -5.40
C ARG A 42 -6.72 -9.87 -5.91
N HIS A 43 -6.91 -8.83 -6.73
CA HIS A 43 -5.80 -8.01 -7.22
C HIS A 43 -5.12 -7.26 -6.07
N LEU A 44 -5.92 -6.73 -5.12
CA LEU A 44 -5.39 -6.08 -3.93
C LEU A 44 -4.59 -7.05 -3.05
N LEU A 45 -5.06 -8.29 -2.86
CA LEU A 45 -4.30 -9.30 -2.12
C LEU A 45 -2.92 -9.54 -2.75
N TRP A 46 -2.85 -9.75 -4.07
CA TRP A 46 -1.57 -9.90 -4.74
C TRP A 46 -0.66 -8.68 -4.60
N LEU A 47 -1.25 -7.50 -4.56
CA LEU A 47 -0.50 -6.25 -4.46
C LEU A 47 0.10 -6.06 -3.05
N ILE A 48 -0.65 -6.39 -2.00
CA ILE A 48 -0.13 -6.37 -0.63
C ILE A 48 0.91 -7.48 -0.39
N THR A 49 0.69 -8.68 -0.94
CA THR A 49 1.70 -9.76 -0.90
C THR A 49 3.00 -9.34 -1.60
N ALA A 50 2.92 -8.65 -2.73
CA ALA A 50 4.10 -8.11 -3.41
C ALA A 50 4.86 -7.09 -2.52
N PHE A 51 4.13 -6.23 -1.81
CA PHE A 51 4.72 -5.33 -0.81
C PHE A 51 5.38 -6.13 0.32
N THR A 52 4.70 -7.12 0.91
CA THR A 52 5.24 -7.97 1.98
C THR A 52 6.50 -8.72 1.54
N LEU A 53 6.57 -9.19 0.31
CA LEU A 53 7.79 -9.81 -0.23
C LEU A 53 8.96 -8.83 -0.24
N GLY A 54 8.76 -7.61 -0.75
CA GLY A 54 9.79 -6.57 -0.73
C GLY A 54 10.24 -6.23 0.70
N HIS A 55 9.27 -6.05 1.60
CA HIS A 55 9.49 -5.80 3.03
C HIS A 55 10.31 -6.91 3.68
N SER A 56 9.93 -8.16 3.46
CA SER A 56 10.59 -9.34 4.03
C SER A 56 12.04 -9.47 3.59
N VAL A 57 12.30 -9.24 2.31
CA VAL A 57 13.66 -9.33 1.76
C VAL A 57 14.58 -8.29 2.41
N THR A 58 14.16 -7.03 2.47
CA THR A 58 14.99 -5.97 3.09
C THR A 58 15.10 -6.11 4.58
N LEU A 59 14.04 -6.55 5.25
CA LEU A 59 14.07 -6.85 6.67
C LEU A 59 15.09 -7.97 6.97
N ALA A 60 15.10 -9.06 6.18
CA ALA A 60 16.07 -10.13 6.30
C ALA A 60 17.51 -9.64 6.07
N LEU A 61 17.76 -8.97 4.95
CA LEU A 61 19.09 -8.46 4.58
C LEU A 61 19.61 -7.45 5.61
N SER A 62 18.76 -6.59 6.11
CA SER A 62 19.13 -5.61 7.13
C SER A 62 19.36 -6.28 8.49
N THR A 63 18.55 -7.27 8.89
CA THR A 63 18.72 -8.02 10.12
C THR A 63 20.04 -8.81 10.11
N LEU A 64 20.43 -9.36 8.96
CA LEU A 64 21.71 -10.04 8.74
C LEU A 64 22.91 -9.09 8.63
N ASN A 65 22.72 -7.77 8.73
CA ASN A 65 23.76 -6.75 8.53
C ASN A 65 24.41 -6.77 7.14
N ILE A 66 23.73 -7.31 6.11
CA ILE A 66 24.19 -7.30 4.73
C ILE A 66 23.99 -5.89 4.13
N ILE A 67 22.87 -5.22 4.48
CA ILE A 67 22.58 -3.84 4.13
C ILE A 67 22.31 -3.03 5.40
N SER A 68 22.71 -1.76 5.39
CA SER A 68 22.45 -0.83 6.48
C SER A 68 22.21 0.57 5.90
N PHE A 69 21.13 1.20 6.33
CA PHE A 69 20.80 2.56 5.95
C PHE A 69 20.58 3.41 7.21
N PRO A 70 20.95 4.70 7.18
CA PRO A 70 20.66 5.62 8.27
C PRO A 70 19.15 5.75 8.50
N SER A 71 18.70 5.54 9.75
CA SER A 71 17.28 5.60 10.13
C SER A 71 16.58 6.89 9.65
N PRO A 72 17.17 8.10 9.78
CA PRO A 72 16.51 9.32 9.34
C PRO A 72 16.20 9.36 7.84
N ILE A 73 17.06 8.76 7.02
CA ILE A 73 16.81 8.67 5.57
C ILE A 73 15.65 7.74 5.28
N VAL A 74 15.59 6.59 5.94
CA VAL A 74 14.50 5.63 5.75
C VAL A 74 13.17 6.23 6.22
N GLU A 75 13.14 6.86 7.40
CA GLU A 75 11.97 7.53 7.96
C GLU A 75 11.42 8.65 7.05
N PHE A 76 12.30 9.33 6.31
CA PHE A 76 11.90 10.31 5.30
C PHE A 76 11.40 9.63 4.02
N LEU A 77 12.04 8.55 3.56
CA LEU A 77 11.67 7.85 2.32
C LEU A 77 10.30 7.17 2.42
N ILE A 78 9.90 6.69 3.59
CA ILE A 78 8.58 6.07 3.80
C ILE A 78 7.45 7.02 3.37
N PRO A 79 7.28 8.23 3.92
CA PRO A 79 6.24 9.13 3.47
C PRO A 79 6.42 9.63 2.04
N VAL A 80 7.65 9.69 1.50
CA VAL A 80 7.87 9.99 0.07
C VAL A 80 7.19 8.95 -0.82
N THR A 81 7.26 7.66 -0.46
CA THR A 81 6.59 6.60 -1.23
C THR A 81 5.06 6.70 -1.20
N ILE A 82 4.50 7.08 -0.04
CA ILE A 82 3.06 7.31 0.12
C ILE A 82 2.62 8.53 -0.71
N PHE A 83 3.38 9.61 -0.64
CA PHE A 83 3.15 10.83 -1.43
C PHE A 83 3.16 10.52 -2.94
N ALA A 84 4.18 9.80 -3.41
CA ALA A 84 4.28 9.39 -4.81
C ALA A 84 3.09 8.55 -5.26
N THR A 85 2.64 7.58 -4.42
CA THR A 85 1.46 6.76 -4.71
C THR A 85 0.20 7.63 -4.83
N ALA A 86 -0.02 8.54 -3.91
CA ALA A 86 -1.17 9.45 -3.91
C ALA A 86 -1.15 10.37 -5.14
N CYS A 87 0.00 10.92 -5.53
CA CYS A 87 0.16 11.71 -6.74
C CYS A 87 -0.20 10.89 -8.01
N VAL A 88 0.31 9.67 -8.12
CA VAL A 88 0.00 8.77 -9.25
C VAL A 88 -1.50 8.50 -9.32
N ASN A 89 -2.16 8.29 -8.19
CA ASN A 89 -3.61 8.08 -8.13
C ASN A 89 -4.39 9.29 -8.65
N ILE A 90 -4.05 10.49 -8.19
CA ILE A 90 -4.72 11.74 -8.61
C ILE A 90 -4.52 11.98 -10.11
N ILE A 91 -3.30 11.78 -10.62
CA ILE A 91 -3.00 11.91 -12.06
C ILE A 91 -3.78 10.88 -12.87
N ALA A 92 -3.87 9.64 -12.41
CA ALA A 92 -4.62 8.58 -13.08
C ALA A 92 -6.12 8.91 -13.16
N LEU A 93 -6.69 9.46 -12.08
CA LEU A 93 -8.10 9.90 -12.05
C LEU A 93 -8.36 11.06 -13.01
N HIS A 94 -7.42 12.00 -13.11
CA HIS A 94 -7.53 13.14 -14.04
C HIS A 94 -7.46 12.66 -15.50
N ARG A 95 -6.47 11.89 -15.87
CA ARG A 95 -6.33 11.31 -17.22
C ARG A 95 -7.53 10.48 -17.64
N ARG A 96 -8.11 9.71 -16.72
CA ARG A 96 -9.32 8.91 -17.00
C ARG A 96 -10.50 9.80 -17.30
N LYS A 97 -10.65 10.92 -16.61
CA LYS A 97 -11.70 11.91 -16.90
C LYS A 97 -11.54 12.49 -18.31
N ASP A 98 -10.33 12.99 -18.62
CA ASP A 98 -10.05 13.61 -19.93
C ASP A 98 -10.33 12.64 -21.09
N ALA A 99 -9.94 11.37 -20.92
CA ALA A 99 -10.23 10.33 -21.91
C ALA A 99 -11.74 10.08 -22.08
N LEU A 100 -12.52 10.08 -20.99
CA LEU A 100 -13.97 9.90 -21.04
C LEU A 100 -14.67 11.11 -21.67
N ASP A 101 -14.25 12.32 -21.34
CA ASP A 101 -14.76 13.57 -21.90
C ASP A 101 -14.47 13.64 -23.41
N PHE A 102 -13.25 13.26 -23.83
CA PHE A 102 -12.87 13.17 -25.25
C PHE A 102 -13.72 12.15 -26.01
N LEU A 103 -13.90 10.94 -25.46
CA LEU A 103 -14.75 9.90 -26.08
C LEU A 103 -16.21 10.31 -26.11
N GLY A 104 -16.70 11.01 -25.09
CA GLY A 104 -18.05 11.60 -25.06
C GLY A 104 -18.25 12.63 -26.14
N ALA A 105 -17.27 13.52 -26.34
CA ALA A 105 -17.29 14.53 -27.40
C ALA A 105 -17.26 13.91 -28.81
N MET A 106 -16.46 12.86 -29.03
CA MET A 106 -16.46 12.14 -30.32
C MET A 106 -17.81 11.44 -30.58
N ARG A 107 -18.41 10.85 -29.54
CA ARG A 107 -19.70 10.13 -29.66
C ARG A 107 -20.88 11.05 -29.88
N SER A 108 -20.85 12.31 -29.45
CA SER A 108 -21.85 13.31 -29.74
C SER A 108 -21.81 13.74 -31.22
N ASN A 109 -20.68 13.56 -31.90
CA ASN A 109 -20.52 13.83 -33.33
C ASN A 109 -20.88 12.62 -34.22
N GLU A 110 -20.92 11.41 -33.67
CA GLU A 110 -21.34 10.18 -34.36
C GLU A 110 -22.60 9.64 -33.69
N ALA A 111 -23.73 10.30 -33.94
CA ALA A 111 -25.03 9.78 -33.50
C ALA A 111 -25.38 8.52 -34.30
N GLN A 112 -25.65 7.42 -33.57
CA GLN A 112 -26.16 6.12 -34.01
C GLN A 112 -25.12 5.03 -34.31
N ASP A 113 -24.64 4.39 -33.23
CA ASP A 113 -24.77 2.93 -33.17
C ASP A 113 -24.58 2.45 -31.72
N ALA A 114 -25.66 1.86 -31.22
CA ALA A 114 -25.73 1.37 -29.86
C ALA A 114 -24.98 0.02 -29.74
N ASN A 115 -24.10 -0.06 -28.85
CA ASN A 115 -23.69 -1.22 -28.07
C ASN A 115 -22.19 -1.25 -27.81
N THR A 116 -21.74 -0.47 -26.86
CA THR A 116 -20.37 -0.63 -26.38
C THR A 116 -20.40 -0.99 -24.90
N LYS A 117 -20.23 -2.28 -24.65
CA LYS A 117 -19.98 -2.86 -23.33
C LYS A 117 -18.87 -2.08 -22.63
N ASN A 118 -19.06 -1.84 -21.33
CA ASN A 118 -18.08 -1.30 -20.38
C ASN A 118 -16.66 -1.82 -20.66
N THR A 119 -15.90 -1.16 -21.47
CA THR A 119 -14.51 -1.49 -21.70
C THR A 119 -13.72 -0.86 -20.56
N LYS A 120 -13.29 -1.70 -19.61
CA LYS A 120 -12.25 -1.31 -18.65
C LYS A 120 -11.00 -0.97 -19.46
N THR A 121 -10.72 0.30 -19.68
CA THR A 121 -9.45 0.75 -20.28
C THR A 121 -8.34 0.66 -19.25
N THR A 122 -7.91 -0.55 -18.95
CA THR A 122 -6.72 -0.81 -18.16
C THR A 122 -5.56 -0.95 -19.15
N PHE A 123 -4.63 -0.02 -19.13
CA PHE A 123 -3.41 -0.12 -19.93
C PHE A 123 -2.53 -1.21 -19.31
N PRO A 124 -2.09 -2.24 -20.06
CA PRO A 124 -1.30 -3.37 -19.54
C PRO A 124 -0.01 -2.98 -18.79
N GLY A 125 0.57 -1.82 -19.11
CA GLY A 125 1.74 -1.28 -18.43
C GLY A 125 1.44 -0.71 -17.03
N GLN A 126 0.22 -0.25 -16.79
CA GLN A 126 -0.15 0.40 -15.53
C GLN A 126 -0.24 -0.62 -14.38
N GLU A 127 -0.68 -1.84 -14.65
CA GLU A 127 -0.75 -2.90 -13.64
C GLU A 127 0.65 -3.33 -13.20
N ARG A 128 1.57 -3.55 -14.16
CA ARG A 128 2.96 -3.92 -13.84
C ARG A 128 3.66 -2.83 -13.01
N ALA A 129 3.39 -1.56 -13.31
CA ALA A 129 3.95 -0.44 -12.56
C ALA A 129 3.48 -0.46 -11.09
N LYS A 130 2.21 -0.78 -10.81
CA LYS A 130 1.68 -0.89 -9.44
C LYS A 130 2.41 -1.98 -8.64
N TYR A 131 2.60 -3.17 -9.21
CA TYR A 131 3.34 -4.25 -8.55
C TYR A 131 4.80 -3.88 -8.28
N LEU A 132 5.47 -3.27 -9.26
CA LEU A 132 6.84 -2.80 -9.09
C LEU A 132 6.94 -1.74 -7.99
N MET A 133 6.01 -0.79 -7.97
CA MET A 133 5.92 0.21 -6.90
C MET A 133 5.70 -0.46 -5.54
N ALA A 134 4.77 -1.43 -5.44
CA ALA A 134 4.51 -2.13 -4.20
C ALA A 134 5.75 -2.85 -3.67
N VAL A 135 6.50 -3.55 -4.52
CA VAL A 135 7.76 -4.21 -4.15
C VAL A 135 8.82 -3.19 -3.73
N CYS A 136 9.05 -2.14 -4.52
CA CYS A 136 10.03 -1.09 -4.21
C CYS A 136 9.71 -0.38 -2.88
N PHE A 137 8.44 -0.12 -2.63
CA PHE A 137 8.01 0.50 -1.38
C PHE A 137 8.12 -0.47 -0.20
N GLY A 138 7.83 -1.75 -0.41
CA GLY A 138 8.11 -2.79 0.56
C GLY A 138 9.58 -2.81 0.96
N PHE A 139 10.50 -2.69 0.01
CA PHE A 139 11.93 -2.59 0.31
C PHE A 139 12.27 -1.43 1.24
N ILE A 140 11.69 -0.25 1.04
CA ILE A 140 11.94 0.91 1.89
C ILE A 140 11.36 0.69 3.30
N HIS A 141 10.11 0.23 3.38
CA HIS A 141 9.44 0.01 4.66
C HIS A 141 10.12 -1.09 5.50
N GLY A 142 10.62 -2.18 4.86
CA GLY A 142 11.33 -3.25 5.57
C GLY A 142 12.63 -2.80 6.25
N MET A 143 13.30 -1.79 5.70
CA MET A 143 14.49 -1.21 6.32
C MET A 143 14.16 -0.46 7.62
N GLY A 144 13.00 0.21 7.69
CA GLY A 144 12.61 1.00 8.86
C GLY A 144 12.45 0.18 10.14
N PHE A 145 11.93 -1.04 10.04
CA PHE A 145 11.69 -1.91 11.18
C PHE A 145 12.89 -2.77 11.60
N SER A 146 13.92 -2.84 10.77
CA SER A 146 15.04 -3.76 10.96
C SER A 146 15.81 -3.56 12.27
N THR A 147 16.01 -2.32 12.69
CA THR A 147 16.74 -2.01 13.93
C THR A 147 16.00 -2.52 15.16
N PHE A 148 14.68 -2.36 15.18
CA PHE A 148 13.83 -2.85 16.27
C PHE A 148 13.84 -4.40 16.29
N LEU A 149 13.67 -5.05 15.14
CA LEU A 149 13.71 -6.51 15.07
C LEU A 149 15.06 -7.08 15.49
N LYS A 150 16.17 -6.45 15.12
CA LYS A 150 17.51 -6.81 15.59
C LYS A 150 17.61 -6.77 17.12
N SER A 151 17.06 -5.75 17.74
CA SER A 151 17.09 -5.62 19.20
C SER A 151 16.30 -6.72 19.91
N LEU A 152 15.20 -7.19 19.30
CA LEU A 152 14.38 -8.29 19.82
C LEU A 152 15.02 -9.64 19.63
N LEU A 153 15.59 -9.91 18.45
CA LEU A 153 16.23 -11.18 18.14
C LEU A 153 17.50 -11.41 18.96
N GLY A 154 18.17 -10.34 19.37
CA GLY A 154 19.33 -10.41 20.24
C GLY A 154 20.41 -11.37 19.72
N LYS A 155 20.68 -12.45 20.49
CA LYS A 155 21.66 -13.50 20.15
C LYS A 155 20.99 -14.80 19.72
N GLU A 156 19.79 -14.76 19.16
CA GLU A 156 19.12 -15.97 18.68
C GLU A 156 19.94 -16.68 17.60
N ALA A 157 20.01 -18.00 17.69
CA ALA A 157 20.82 -18.83 16.80
C ALA A 157 20.27 -18.87 15.36
N SER A 158 18.99 -18.52 15.14
CA SER A 158 18.35 -18.54 13.84
C SER A 158 17.28 -17.44 13.73
N ILE A 159 17.36 -16.64 12.67
CA ILE A 159 16.40 -15.58 12.37
C ILE A 159 15.24 -16.06 11.47
N THR A 160 15.33 -17.25 10.90
CA THR A 160 14.41 -17.72 9.85
C THR A 160 12.99 -17.89 10.37
N LEU A 161 12.84 -18.54 11.53
CA LEU A 161 11.52 -18.78 12.11
C LEU A 161 10.85 -17.51 12.61
N PRO A 162 11.52 -16.63 13.39
CA PRO A 162 10.98 -15.34 13.79
C PRO A 162 10.53 -14.50 12.59
N LEU A 163 11.36 -14.43 11.55
CA LEU A 163 11.07 -13.65 10.36
C LEU A 163 9.87 -14.21 9.58
N PHE A 164 9.79 -15.54 9.44
CA PHE A 164 8.66 -16.19 8.80
C PHE A 164 7.35 -15.96 9.55
N ALA A 165 7.36 -16.14 10.88
CA ALA A 165 6.20 -15.91 11.75
C ALA A 165 5.76 -14.43 11.70
N PHE A 166 6.70 -13.49 11.75
CA PHE A 166 6.44 -12.07 11.63
C PHE A 166 5.76 -11.72 10.30
N ASN A 167 6.24 -12.28 9.18
CA ASN A 167 5.64 -12.04 7.86
C ASN A 167 4.22 -12.61 7.73
N ILE A 168 3.92 -13.74 8.36
CA ILE A 168 2.54 -14.25 8.46
C ILE A 168 1.66 -13.24 9.19
N GLY A 169 2.16 -12.67 10.29
CA GLY A 169 1.45 -11.64 11.04
C GLY A 169 1.18 -10.38 10.23
N LEU A 170 2.18 -9.91 9.47
CA LEU A 170 2.03 -8.79 8.53
C LEU A 170 0.90 -9.04 7.53
N GLU A 171 0.90 -10.20 6.88
CA GLU A 171 -0.09 -10.56 5.86
C GLU A 171 -1.52 -10.55 6.44
N PHE A 172 -1.71 -11.14 7.63
CA PHE A 172 -3.01 -11.09 8.32
C PHE A 172 -3.45 -9.66 8.66
N GLY A 173 -2.55 -8.82 9.15
CA GLY A 173 -2.85 -7.43 9.45
C GLY A 173 -3.21 -6.63 8.18
N GLN A 174 -2.51 -6.86 7.08
CA GLN A 174 -2.82 -6.22 5.80
C GLN A 174 -4.18 -6.67 5.24
N ILE A 175 -4.52 -7.95 5.33
CA ILE A 175 -5.83 -8.46 4.91
C ILE A 175 -6.94 -7.77 5.72
N LEU A 176 -6.75 -7.59 7.03
CA LEU A 176 -7.68 -6.86 7.88
C LEU A 176 -7.85 -5.41 7.42
N ILE A 177 -6.73 -4.70 7.20
CA ILE A 177 -6.75 -3.29 6.75
C ILE A 177 -7.46 -3.17 5.40
N VAL A 178 -7.11 -4.03 4.42
CA VAL A 178 -7.78 -4.04 3.10
C VAL A 178 -9.27 -4.34 3.26
N GLY A 179 -9.65 -5.29 4.10
CA GLY A 179 -11.06 -5.59 4.39
C GLY A 179 -11.82 -4.38 4.92
N CYS A 180 -11.24 -3.66 5.89
CA CYS A 180 -11.81 -2.41 6.42
C CYS A 180 -11.92 -1.33 5.34
N LEU A 181 -10.91 -1.16 4.50
CA LEU A 181 -10.90 -0.16 3.42
C LEU A 181 -11.93 -0.48 2.35
N LEU A 182 -12.09 -1.76 1.98
CA LEU A 182 -13.14 -2.19 1.04
C LEU A 182 -14.54 -1.98 1.63
N LEU A 183 -14.73 -2.26 2.91
CA LEU A 183 -15.98 -1.96 3.60
C LEU A 183 -16.28 -0.47 3.62
N LEU A 184 -15.31 0.38 3.95
CA LEU A 184 -15.46 1.84 3.89
C LEU A 184 -15.78 2.32 2.47
N THR A 185 -15.11 1.77 1.46
CA THR A 185 -15.39 2.09 0.05
C THR A 185 -16.80 1.67 -0.35
N PHE A 186 -17.24 0.50 0.08
CA PHE A 186 -18.62 0.03 -0.14
C PHE A 186 -19.64 0.97 0.53
N LEU A 187 -19.44 1.32 1.80
CA LEU A 187 -20.33 2.25 2.52
C LEU A 187 -20.37 3.62 1.84
N ALA A 188 -19.22 4.17 1.46
CA ALA A 188 -19.14 5.47 0.80
C ALA A 188 -19.87 5.48 -0.56
N THR A 189 -19.68 4.43 -1.37
CA THR A 189 -20.19 4.42 -2.75
C THR A 189 -21.60 3.85 -2.88
N GLN A 190 -21.96 2.84 -2.07
CA GLN A 190 -23.27 2.17 -2.19
C GLN A 190 -24.29 2.70 -1.19
N VAL A 191 -23.87 3.11 0.02
CA VAL A 191 -24.80 3.60 1.05
C VAL A 191 -24.91 5.13 1.01
N LEU A 192 -23.77 5.83 0.96
CA LEU A 192 -23.75 7.30 0.89
C LEU A 192 -23.87 7.83 -0.54
N HIS A 193 -23.92 6.96 -1.55
CA HIS A 193 -24.04 7.30 -2.98
C HIS A 193 -22.97 8.29 -3.47
N LEU A 194 -21.80 8.32 -2.86
CA LEU A 194 -20.68 9.13 -3.33
C LEU A 194 -20.19 8.60 -4.67
N ALA A 195 -19.94 9.50 -5.62
CA ALA A 195 -19.31 9.09 -6.88
C ALA A 195 -17.94 8.48 -6.56
N ARG A 196 -17.65 7.32 -7.13
CA ARG A 196 -16.42 6.58 -6.89
C ARG A 196 -15.16 7.42 -7.13
N ARG A 197 -15.19 8.27 -8.15
CA ARG A 197 -14.11 9.20 -8.44
C ARG A 197 -13.86 10.16 -7.28
N ASP A 198 -14.93 10.73 -6.73
CA ASP A 198 -14.82 11.71 -5.65
C ASP A 198 -14.32 11.04 -4.36
N TRP A 199 -14.80 9.83 -4.06
CA TRP A 199 -14.26 9.01 -2.97
C TRP A 199 -12.75 8.75 -3.13
N SER A 200 -12.33 8.30 -4.32
CA SER A 200 -10.91 8.05 -4.62
C SER A 200 -10.06 9.33 -4.51
N LEU A 201 -10.60 10.49 -4.93
CA LEU A 201 -9.93 11.79 -4.79
C LEU A 201 -9.80 12.20 -3.33
N ILE A 202 -10.84 12.01 -2.51
CA ILE A 202 -10.83 12.31 -1.07
C ILE A 202 -9.76 11.46 -0.38
N VAL A 203 -9.76 10.14 -0.62
CA VAL A 203 -8.80 9.22 0.02
C VAL A 203 -7.37 9.53 -0.43
N SER A 204 -7.15 9.72 -1.74
CA SER A 204 -5.80 10.04 -2.25
C SER A 204 -5.32 11.41 -1.81
N GLY A 205 -6.22 12.42 -1.74
CA GLY A 205 -5.89 13.75 -1.26
C GLY A 205 -5.56 13.77 0.23
N ALA A 206 -6.30 13.02 1.06
CA ALA A 206 -6.00 12.86 2.48
C ALA A 206 -4.63 12.17 2.68
N ALA A 207 -4.38 11.09 1.95
CA ALA A 207 -3.09 10.39 2.00
C ALA A 207 -1.93 11.30 1.58
N LEU A 208 -2.12 12.11 0.54
CA LEU A 208 -1.13 13.08 0.06
C LEU A 208 -0.82 14.15 1.11
N GLY A 209 -1.85 14.73 1.73
CA GLY A 209 -1.67 15.77 2.75
C GLY A 209 -0.97 15.26 4.00
N ILE A 210 -1.34 14.07 4.48
CA ILE A 210 -0.69 13.43 5.63
C ILE A 210 0.76 13.06 5.28
N ALA A 211 1.01 12.47 4.11
CA ALA A 211 2.36 12.12 3.67
C ALA A 211 3.27 13.35 3.58
N LEU A 212 2.76 14.47 3.06
CA LEU A 212 3.50 15.73 3.01
C LEU A 212 3.87 16.22 4.43
N THR A 213 2.93 16.14 5.37
CA THR A 213 3.19 16.51 6.77
C THR A 213 4.28 15.64 7.40
N LEU A 214 4.24 14.31 7.14
CA LEU A 214 5.26 13.37 7.61
C LEU A 214 6.62 13.63 6.96
N MET A 215 6.66 13.96 5.67
CA MET A 215 7.90 14.33 4.98
C MET A 215 8.55 15.57 5.62
N LEU A 216 7.76 16.59 5.92
CA LEU A 216 8.26 17.81 6.57
C LEU A 216 8.76 17.54 7.99
N LYS A 217 8.06 16.66 8.73
CA LYS A 217 8.46 16.27 10.10
C LYS A 217 9.75 15.44 10.12
N ASN A 218 9.92 14.54 9.19
CA ASN A 218 11.03 13.58 9.13
C ASN A 218 12.17 14.05 8.19
N PHE A 219 12.19 15.33 7.86
CA PHE A 219 13.23 15.89 6.98
C PHE A 219 14.62 15.71 7.62
N PRO A 220 15.61 15.12 6.92
CA PRO A 220 16.82 14.59 7.55
C PRO A 220 17.89 15.61 7.93
N TRP A 221 17.60 16.92 7.93
CA TRP A 221 18.49 18.02 8.43
C TRP A 221 17.73 19.12 9.11
#